data_71afc1ee72ae1c8cf403a62c7ad503b4
#
_entry.id   71afc1ee72ae1c8cf403a62c7ad503b4
#
_cell.length_a   1.000
_cell.length_b   1.000
_cell.length_c   1.000
_cell.angle_alpha   90.00
_cell.angle_beta   90.00
_cell.angle_gamma   90.00
#
_symmetry.space_group_name_H-M   'P 1'
#
loop_
_entity.id
_entity.type
_entity.pdbx_description
1 polymer ?
#
loop_
_entity_poly.entity_id
_entity_poly.type
_entity_poly.pdbx_seq_one_letter_code
_entity_poly.pdbx_strand_id
1 'polypeptide(L)'
;ASRPIELAFYGGTFTALPERLQMECLALAMQAKEKGIVCRVRCSTRPDALRPDRLQALRHAGLDLVELGIQSFHTEALLDVQRGYNGDRAREGCRLIKESGLKLGIQLLPGMPGSTPQRFSEDVEEALAFSPSCLRFYPCLVVDGTPLAERWRMGQYAPWELDTTITTLGKALASAWARRIPVIRLSLAPERELDESVLAGPRHPALGNIIQSEALFETVRSHFALNGFLPPDEL
;
A
#
# COMPACT_ATOMS: atom_id res chain seq x y z
N ALA A 1 2.39 26.17 18.60
CA ALA A 1 3.37 25.61 17.66
C ALA A 1 2.63 24.72 16.68
N SER A 2 2.82 24.92 15.37
CA SER A 2 2.31 24.03 14.32
C SER A 2 2.93 22.64 14.48
N ARG A 3 2.14 21.56 14.28
CA ARG A 3 2.70 20.20 14.27
C ARG A 3 3.64 20.07 13.08
N PRO A 4 4.87 19.53 13.27
CA PRO A 4 5.77 19.28 12.14
C PRO A 4 5.12 18.27 11.16
N ILE A 5 5.33 18.51 9.88
CA ILE A 5 4.74 17.72 8.78
C ILE A 5 5.68 16.62 8.31
N GLU A 6 5.12 15.59 7.68
CA GLU A 6 5.89 14.60 6.93
C GLU A 6 6.00 15.03 5.47
N LEU A 7 7.22 15.05 4.92
CA LEU A 7 7.48 15.28 3.50
C LEU A 7 7.55 13.95 2.76
N ALA A 8 6.81 13.86 1.66
CA ALA A 8 6.77 12.63 0.86
C ALA A 8 7.05 12.91 -0.62
N PHE A 9 7.98 12.16 -1.20
CA PHE A 9 8.26 12.18 -2.63
C PHE A 9 7.43 11.09 -3.32
N TYR A 10 6.42 11.52 -4.06
CA TYR A 10 5.50 10.68 -4.84
C TYR A 10 5.50 11.07 -6.33
N GLY A 11 4.75 10.36 -7.13
CA GLY A 11 4.56 10.62 -8.55
C GLY A 11 5.43 9.76 -9.46
N GLY A 12 6.08 8.74 -8.88
CA GLY A 12 6.89 7.81 -9.65
C GLY A 12 7.78 6.93 -8.77
N THR A 13 8.84 6.40 -9.35
CA THR A 13 9.81 5.55 -8.68
C THR A 13 11.01 6.39 -8.24
N PHE A 14 11.00 6.90 -7.02
CA PHE A 14 12.03 7.83 -6.53
C PHE A 14 13.45 7.30 -6.72
N THR A 15 13.69 6.02 -6.40
CA THR A 15 15.03 5.41 -6.53
C THR A 15 15.48 5.17 -7.97
N ALA A 16 14.59 5.34 -8.96
CA ALA A 16 14.93 5.30 -10.39
C ALA A 16 15.28 6.69 -10.96
N LEU A 17 15.08 7.76 -10.20
CA LEU A 17 15.54 9.10 -10.59
C LEU A 17 17.07 9.13 -10.70
N PRO A 18 17.66 10.05 -11.50
CA PRO A 18 19.08 10.30 -11.46
C PRO A 18 19.56 10.58 -10.03
N GLU A 19 20.69 10.02 -9.66
CA GLU A 19 21.27 10.13 -8.32
C GLU A 19 21.38 11.58 -7.82
N ARG A 20 21.87 12.46 -8.69
CA ARG A 20 21.98 13.88 -8.41
C ARG A 20 20.65 14.48 -7.96
N LEU A 21 19.55 14.15 -8.65
CA LEU A 21 18.23 14.67 -8.32
C LEU A 21 17.71 14.11 -6.99
N GLN A 22 17.96 12.82 -6.72
CA GLN A 22 17.62 12.22 -5.42
C GLN A 22 18.30 12.98 -4.28
N MET A 23 19.61 13.27 -4.41
CA MET A 23 20.39 13.96 -3.38
C MET A 23 19.98 15.42 -3.23
N GLU A 24 19.69 16.12 -4.32
CA GLU A 24 19.16 17.49 -4.29
C GLU A 24 17.82 17.58 -3.55
N CYS A 25 16.89 16.66 -3.84
CA CYS A 25 15.60 16.57 -3.14
C CYS A 25 15.79 16.33 -1.64
N LEU A 26 16.67 15.40 -1.27
CA LEU A 26 16.92 15.08 0.14
C LEU A 26 17.65 16.23 0.87
N ALA A 27 18.56 16.93 0.22
CA ALA A 27 19.22 18.11 0.80
C ALA A 27 18.21 19.22 1.15
N LEU A 28 17.24 19.49 0.27
CA LEU A 28 16.16 20.44 0.55
C LEU A 28 15.28 19.97 1.72
N ALA A 29 14.96 18.67 1.75
CA ALA A 29 14.19 18.07 2.83
C ALA A 29 14.91 18.17 4.18
N MET A 30 16.22 17.96 4.20
CA MET A 30 17.04 18.11 5.41
C MET A 30 17.08 19.54 5.93
N GLN A 31 17.20 20.55 5.07
CA GLN A 31 17.09 21.95 5.49
C GLN A 31 15.73 22.25 6.17
N ALA A 32 14.66 21.66 5.66
CA ALA A 32 13.32 21.78 6.29
C ALA A 32 13.24 21.04 7.63
N LYS A 33 13.92 19.89 7.79
CA LYS A 33 14.04 19.18 9.08
C LYS A 33 14.80 20.01 10.11
N GLU A 34 15.95 20.60 9.74
CA GLU A 34 16.77 21.44 10.61
C GLU A 34 15.99 22.66 11.12
N LYS A 35 15.09 23.20 10.31
CA LYS A 35 14.17 24.29 10.70
C LYS A 35 12.96 23.82 11.53
N GLY A 36 12.84 22.51 11.81
CA GLY A 36 11.72 21.95 12.56
C GLY A 36 10.37 21.96 11.81
N ILE A 37 10.37 22.24 10.49
CA ILE A 37 9.17 22.25 9.64
C ILE A 37 8.77 20.83 9.30
N VAL A 38 9.74 19.98 8.95
CA VAL A 38 9.57 18.58 8.57
C VAL A 38 10.08 17.66 9.69
N CYS A 39 9.30 16.68 10.10
CA CYS A 39 9.72 15.68 11.10
C CYS A 39 10.15 14.36 10.48
N ARG A 40 9.69 14.05 9.27
CA ARG A 40 9.99 12.81 8.57
C ARG A 40 10.00 13.01 7.06
N VAL A 41 10.94 12.34 6.39
CA VAL A 41 11.04 12.30 4.92
C VAL A 41 10.80 10.87 4.44
N ARG A 42 9.92 10.71 3.48
CA ARG A 42 9.60 9.41 2.89
C ARG A 42 9.52 9.47 1.37
N CYS A 43 9.70 8.35 0.71
CA CYS A 43 9.54 8.25 -0.73
C CYS A 43 8.79 6.98 -1.11
N SER A 44 8.18 6.98 -2.31
CA SER A 44 7.60 5.79 -2.92
C SER A 44 8.53 5.24 -3.99
N THR A 45 8.67 3.91 -4.02
CA THR A 45 9.48 3.24 -5.05
C THR A 45 8.98 1.81 -5.32
N ARG A 46 9.67 1.13 -6.24
CA ARG A 46 9.38 -0.26 -6.65
C ARG A 46 10.49 -1.21 -6.19
N PRO A 47 10.17 -2.51 -5.96
CA PRO A 47 11.18 -3.51 -5.56
C PRO A 47 12.33 -3.66 -6.55
N ASP A 48 12.04 -3.58 -7.85
CA ASP A 48 13.02 -3.75 -8.94
C ASP A 48 13.92 -2.51 -9.14
N ALA A 49 13.55 -1.37 -8.58
CA ALA A 49 14.34 -0.14 -8.62
C ALA A 49 15.22 0.07 -7.39
N LEU A 50 15.25 -0.88 -6.45
CA LEU A 50 16.11 -0.80 -5.28
C LEU A 50 17.53 -1.24 -5.62
N ARG A 51 18.49 -0.44 -5.15
CA ARG A 51 19.92 -0.72 -5.21
C ARG A 51 20.48 -0.75 -3.79
N PRO A 52 20.93 -1.92 -3.31
CA PRO A 52 21.40 -2.09 -1.93
C PRO A 52 22.50 -1.09 -1.54
N ASP A 53 23.44 -0.87 -2.44
CA ASP A 53 24.56 0.07 -2.28
C ASP A 53 24.10 1.53 -2.09
N ARG A 54 22.89 1.88 -2.52
CA ARG A 54 22.34 3.23 -2.47
C ARG A 54 21.46 3.49 -1.26
N LEU A 55 20.83 2.46 -0.69
CA LEU A 55 19.87 2.64 0.41
C LEU A 55 20.51 3.28 1.65
N GLN A 56 21.73 2.90 1.98
CA GLN A 56 22.47 3.53 3.09
C GLN A 56 22.78 5.00 2.80
N ALA A 57 23.18 5.34 1.57
CA ALA A 57 23.45 6.73 1.17
C ALA A 57 22.19 7.59 1.27
N LEU A 58 21.03 7.08 0.82
CA LEU A 58 19.75 7.77 0.94
C LEU A 58 19.34 7.98 2.41
N ARG A 59 19.56 6.98 3.26
CA ARG A 59 19.34 7.11 4.71
C ARG A 59 20.22 8.19 5.32
N HIS A 60 21.52 8.21 5.02
CA HIS A 60 22.45 9.24 5.51
C HIS A 60 22.09 10.62 4.98
N ALA A 61 21.53 10.72 3.78
CA ALA A 61 21.02 11.97 3.20
C ALA A 61 19.67 12.42 3.80
N GLY A 62 19.13 11.69 4.80
CA GLY A 62 17.95 12.10 5.56
C GLY A 62 16.64 11.46 5.19
N LEU A 63 16.63 10.44 4.32
CA LEU A 63 15.45 9.61 4.07
C LEU A 63 15.15 8.74 5.31
N ASP A 64 13.91 8.73 5.78
CA ASP A 64 13.51 7.99 6.97
C ASP A 64 12.71 6.74 6.63
N LEU A 65 11.89 6.76 5.57
CA LEU A 65 10.97 5.69 5.24
C LEU A 65 10.84 5.50 3.73
N VAL A 66 10.82 4.25 3.31
CA VAL A 66 10.54 3.85 1.92
C VAL A 66 9.20 3.14 1.87
N GLU A 67 8.27 3.68 1.09
CA GLU A 67 7.00 3.03 0.74
C GLU A 67 7.20 2.20 -0.52
N LEU A 68 7.16 0.89 -0.34
CA LEU A 68 7.44 -0.05 -1.40
C LEU A 68 6.14 -0.51 -2.08
N GLY A 69 6.00 -0.18 -3.36
CA GLY A 69 4.87 -0.60 -4.18
C GLY A 69 4.94 -2.08 -4.54
N ILE A 70 4.71 -2.94 -3.55
CA ILE A 70 4.70 -4.40 -3.69
C ILE A 70 3.56 -4.86 -4.59
N GLN A 71 2.37 -4.35 -4.38
CA GLN A 71 1.09 -4.68 -4.99
C GLN A 71 0.57 -6.07 -4.60
N SER A 72 1.38 -7.12 -4.74
CA SER A 72 1.15 -8.49 -4.31
C SER A 72 2.48 -9.22 -4.11
N PHE A 73 2.51 -10.30 -3.34
CA PHE A 73 3.64 -11.24 -3.24
C PHE A 73 3.43 -12.47 -4.14
N HIS A 74 2.28 -12.60 -4.79
CA HIS A 74 1.99 -13.68 -5.75
C HIS A 74 2.60 -13.37 -7.11
N THR A 75 3.59 -14.18 -7.50
CA THR A 75 4.32 -14.01 -8.78
C THR A 75 3.40 -14.00 -9.99
N GLU A 76 2.40 -14.90 -10.03
CA GLU A 76 1.44 -14.99 -11.15
C GLU A 76 0.66 -13.68 -11.34
N ALA A 77 0.16 -13.10 -10.24
CA ALA A 77 -0.57 -11.83 -10.30
C ALA A 77 0.32 -10.67 -10.76
N LEU A 78 1.58 -10.62 -10.30
CA LEU A 78 2.55 -9.60 -10.72
C LEU A 78 2.93 -9.72 -12.20
N LEU A 79 3.09 -10.95 -12.70
CA LEU A 79 3.38 -11.20 -14.11
C LEU A 79 2.19 -10.87 -15.01
N ASP A 80 0.97 -11.21 -14.59
CA ASP A 80 -0.26 -10.92 -15.34
C ASP A 80 -0.46 -9.40 -15.55
N VAL A 81 -0.09 -8.58 -14.60
CA VAL A 81 -0.13 -7.12 -14.73
C VAL A 81 1.19 -6.48 -15.16
N GLN A 82 2.13 -7.28 -15.64
CA GLN A 82 3.41 -6.84 -16.22
C GLN A 82 4.21 -5.90 -15.30
N ARG A 83 4.28 -6.22 -14.00
CA ARG A 83 5.02 -5.38 -13.03
C ARG A 83 6.53 -5.34 -13.26
N GLY A 84 7.10 -6.29 -14.03
CA GLY A 84 8.53 -6.37 -14.29
C GLY A 84 9.36 -7.03 -13.17
N TYR A 85 8.70 -7.51 -12.10
CA TYR A 85 9.31 -8.28 -11.01
C TYR A 85 8.34 -9.34 -10.49
N ASN A 86 8.88 -10.32 -9.78
CA ASN A 86 8.13 -11.43 -9.17
C ASN A 86 8.00 -11.26 -7.64
N GLY A 87 7.30 -12.19 -6.99
CA GLY A 87 7.10 -12.19 -5.55
C GLY A 87 8.41 -12.28 -4.75
N ASP A 88 9.41 -13.01 -5.24
CA ASP A 88 10.70 -13.13 -4.53
C ASP A 88 11.45 -11.80 -4.53
N ARG A 89 11.41 -11.04 -5.64
CA ARG A 89 11.97 -9.70 -5.71
C ARG A 89 11.22 -8.73 -4.79
N ALA A 90 9.90 -8.88 -4.68
CA ALA A 90 9.10 -8.12 -3.74
C ALA A 90 9.54 -8.36 -2.28
N ARG A 91 9.73 -9.63 -1.88
CA ARG A 91 10.24 -10.05 -0.56
C ARG A 91 11.65 -9.54 -0.30
N GLU A 92 12.51 -9.69 -1.28
CA GLU A 92 13.89 -9.19 -1.22
C GLU A 92 13.90 -7.66 -0.99
N GLY A 93 13.07 -6.91 -1.70
CA GLY A 93 12.95 -5.47 -1.53
C GLY A 93 12.58 -5.08 -0.09
N CYS A 94 11.66 -5.80 0.54
CA CYS A 94 11.29 -5.59 1.95
C CYS A 94 12.49 -5.84 2.88
N ARG A 95 13.25 -6.93 2.67
CA ARG A 95 14.45 -7.24 3.46
C ARG A 95 15.52 -6.17 3.31
N LEU A 96 15.84 -5.77 2.09
CA LEU A 96 16.87 -4.76 1.80
C LEU A 96 16.59 -3.42 2.50
N ILE A 97 15.33 -2.96 2.49
CA ILE A 97 14.95 -1.73 3.18
C ILE A 97 15.18 -1.87 4.69
N LYS A 98 14.75 -2.97 5.30
CA LYS A 98 14.95 -3.22 6.74
C LYS A 98 16.42 -3.32 7.11
N GLU A 99 17.23 -4.04 6.35
CA GLU A 99 18.68 -4.21 6.54
C GLU A 99 19.44 -2.88 6.41
N SER A 100 18.98 -1.97 5.55
CA SER A 100 19.54 -0.62 5.43
C SER A 100 19.25 0.27 6.64
N GLY A 101 18.34 -0.16 7.55
CA GLY A 101 17.90 0.61 8.72
C GLY A 101 16.87 1.71 8.38
N LEU A 102 16.36 1.75 7.15
CA LEU A 102 15.22 2.57 6.76
C LEU A 102 13.93 1.94 7.27
N LYS A 103 12.92 2.76 7.56
CA LYS A 103 11.57 2.29 7.86
C LYS A 103 10.90 1.79 6.57
N LEU A 104 10.19 0.67 6.67
CA LEU A 104 9.46 0.06 5.57
C LEU A 104 7.98 0.45 5.63
N GLY A 105 7.44 1.01 4.55
CA GLY A 105 6.00 1.05 4.26
C GLY A 105 5.69 0.07 3.13
N ILE A 106 4.54 -0.58 3.15
CA ILE A 106 4.12 -1.52 2.09
C ILE A 106 2.80 -1.06 1.50
N GLN A 107 2.76 -1.03 0.16
CA GLN A 107 1.53 -0.78 -0.60
C GLN A 107 1.10 -2.05 -1.30
N LEU A 108 -0.17 -2.44 -1.12
CA LEU A 108 -0.83 -3.55 -1.79
C LEU A 108 -1.98 -3.06 -2.67
N LEU A 109 -2.29 -3.82 -3.73
CA LEU A 109 -3.31 -3.49 -4.73
C LEU A 109 -4.37 -4.61 -4.79
N PRO A 110 -5.34 -4.62 -3.84
CA PRO A 110 -6.42 -5.60 -3.84
C PRO A 110 -7.27 -5.49 -5.10
N GLY A 111 -7.69 -6.65 -5.61
CA GLY A 111 -8.56 -6.74 -6.78
C GLY A 111 -7.86 -6.58 -8.12
N MET A 112 -6.54 -6.49 -8.18
CA MET A 112 -5.84 -6.51 -9.47
C MET A 112 -5.99 -7.86 -10.19
N PRO A 113 -5.80 -7.97 -11.52
CA PRO A 113 -5.83 -9.24 -12.23
C PRO A 113 -5.03 -10.33 -11.52
N GLY A 114 -5.60 -11.54 -11.43
CA GLY A 114 -5.01 -12.66 -10.69
C GLY A 114 -5.11 -12.58 -9.16
N SER A 115 -5.63 -11.49 -8.60
CA SER A 115 -5.90 -11.35 -7.17
C SER A 115 -7.31 -11.86 -6.82
N THR A 116 -7.40 -12.70 -5.79
CA THR A 116 -8.66 -13.10 -5.14
C THR A 116 -8.67 -12.58 -3.70
N PRO A 117 -9.83 -12.51 -3.02
CA PRO A 117 -9.88 -12.16 -1.59
C PRO A 117 -8.94 -13.02 -0.74
N GLN A 118 -8.86 -14.33 -1.04
CA GLN A 118 -7.95 -15.25 -0.35
C GLN A 118 -6.47 -14.88 -0.58
N ARG A 119 -6.05 -14.71 -1.84
CA ARG A 119 -4.67 -14.32 -2.17
C ARG A 119 -4.31 -12.96 -1.56
N PHE A 120 -5.24 -12.02 -1.54
CA PHE A 120 -5.00 -10.74 -0.88
C PHE A 120 -4.85 -10.88 0.64
N SER A 121 -5.61 -11.77 1.28
CA SER A 121 -5.42 -12.09 2.70
C SER A 121 -4.01 -12.63 2.96
N GLU A 122 -3.52 -13.52 2.10
CA GLU A 122 -2.14 -14.04 2.16
C GLU A 122 -1.10 -12.93 1.97
N ASP A 123 -1.31 -12.03 1.00
CA ASP A 123 -0.47 -10.84 0.80
C ASP A 123 -0.41 -9.94 2.06
N VAL A 124 -1.55 -9.76 2.73
CA VAL A 124 -1.63 -8.97 3.97
C VAL A 124 -0.86 -9.65 5.10
N GLU A 125 -1.06 -10.94 5.33
CA GLU A 125 -0.34 -11.68 6.36
C GLU A 125 1.18 -11.65 6.11
N GLU A 126 1.60 -11.81 4.87
CA GLU A 126 3.00 -11.72 4.50
C GLU A 126 3.56 -10.30 4.70
N ALA A 127 2.81 -9.27 4.30
CA ALA A 127 3.21 -7.88 4.55
C ALA A 127 3.36 -7.60 6.05
N LEU A 128 2.43 -8.07 6.88
CA LEU A 128 2.45 -7.91 8.33
C LEU A 128 3.62 -8.63 8.99
N ALA A 129 4.05 -9.79 8.44
CA ALA A 129 5.23 -10.52 8.92
C ALA A 129 6.53 -9.71 8.81
N PHE A 130 6.62 -8.79 7.84
CA PHE A 130 7.73 -7.84 7.75
C PHE A 130 7.68 -6.74 8.81
N SER A 131 6.62 -6.64 9.62
CA SER A 131 6.43 -5.58 10.64
C SER A 131 6.68 -4.17 10.05
N PRO A 132 5.94 -3.77 9.00
CA PRO A 132 6.14 -2.49 8.36
C PRO A 132 5.72 -1.34 9.30
N SER A 133 6.26 -0.15 9.07
CA SER A 133 5.89 1.06 9.79
C SER A 133 4.52 1.59 9.37
N CYS A 134 4.06 1.23 8.18
CA CYS A 134 2.71 1.54 7.69
C CYS A 134 2.34 0.67 6.49
N LEU A 135 1.02 0.56 6.25
CA LEU A 135 0.44 -0.07 5.07
C LEU A 135 -0.41 0.92 4.28
N ARG A 136 -0.59 0.63 3.00
CA ARG A 136 -1.56 1.28 2.10
C ARG A 136 -2.28 0.21 1.29
N PHE A 137 -3.60 0.34 1.19
CA PHE A 137 -4.44 -0.50 0.35
C PHE A 137 -5.15 0.37 -0.68
N TYR A 138 -4.82 0.16 -1.95
CA TYR A 138 -5.46 0.84 -3.07
C TYR A 138 -6.27 -0.17 -3.87
N PRO A 139 -7.60 -0.22 -3.73
CA PRO A 139 -8.43 -1.08 -4.57
C PRO A 139 -8.19 -0.80 -6.05
N CYS A 140 -8.06 -1.88 -6.83
CA CYS A 140 -7.82 -1.78 -8.26
C CYS A 140 -9.05 -1.22 -8.97
N LEU A 141 -8.86 -0.16 -9.75
CA LEU A 141 -9.88 0.48 -10.56
C LEU A 141 -9.56 0.30 -12.04
N VAL A 142 -10.59 0.18 -12.85
CA VAL A 142 -10.48 0.20 -14.31
C VAL A 142 -10.54 1.65 -14.77
N VAL A 143 -9.41 2.17 -15.25
CA VAL A 143 -9.28 3.57 -15.69
C VAL A 143 -9.21 3.60 -17.22
N ASP A 144 -9.96 4.51 -17.84
CA ASP A 144 -9.99 4.64 -19.30
C ASP A 144 -8.61 4.89 -19.89
N GLY A 145 -8.40 4.45 -21.14
CA GLY A 145 -7.10 4.54 -21.82
C GLY A 145 -6.02 3.63 -21.29
N THR A 146 -6.32 2.68 -20.39
CA THR A 146 -5.34 1.71 -19.86
C THR A 146 -5.51 0.33 -20.50
N PRO A 147 -4.44 -0.51 -20.55
CA PRO A 147 -4.55 -1.91 -20.98
C PRO A 147 -5.57 -2.71 -20.14
N LEU A 148 -5.75 -2.35 -18.87
CA LEU A 148 -6.74 -2.99 -18.00
C LEU A 148 -8.17 -2.67 -18.45
N ALA A 149 -8.43 -1.45 -18.95
CA ALA A 149 -9.72 -1.08 -19.51
C ALA A 149 -10.05 -1.90 -20.76
N GLU A 150 -9.06 -2.18 -21.59
CA GLU A 150 -9.23 -3.04 -22.76
C GLU A 150 -9.57 -4.48 -22.35
N ARG A 151 -8.84 -5.06 -21.40
CA ARG A 151 -9.13 -6.39 -20.84
C ARG A 151 -10.54 -6.46 -20.24
N TRP A 152 -10.97 -5.42 -19.54
CA TRP A 152 -12.31 -5.33 -18.98
C TRP A 152 -13.39 -5.27 -20.07
N ARG A 153 -13.20 -4.46 -21.11
CA ARG A 153 -14.14 -4.37 -22.26
C ARG A 153 -14.26 -5.70 -23.02
N MET A 154 -13.19 -6.49 -23.06
CA MET A 154 -13.18 -7.82 -23.66
C MET A 154 -13.69 -8.94 -22.74
N GLY A 155 -14.12 -8.61 -21.51
CA GLY A 155 -14.56 -9.62 -20.53
C GLY A 155 -13.45 -10.50 -19.96
N GLN A 156 -12.18 -10.10 -20.12
CA GLN A 156 -11.00 -10.85 -19.64
C GLN A 156 -10.60 -10.45 -18.21
N TYR A 157 -11.24 -9.45 -17.64
CA TYR A 157 -11.05 -9.00 -16.28
C TYR A 157 -12.38 -8.45 -15.74
N ALA A 158 -12.68 -8.81 -14.51
CA ALA A 158 -13.77 -8.23 -13.72
C ALA A 158 -13.19 -7.64 -12.44
N PRO A 159 -13.39 -6.34 -12.15
CA PRO A 159 -12.99 -5.77 -10.86
C PRO A 159 -13.81 -6.38 -9.72
N TRP A 160 -13.27 -6.32 -8.51
CA TRP A 160 -14.04 -6.74 -7.34
C TRP A 160 -15.26 -5.86 -7.14
N GLU A 161 -16.35 -6.49 -6.71
CA GLU A 161 -17.55 -5.78 -6.27
C GLU A 161 -17.27 -4.98 -4.99
N LEU A 162 -18.09 -3.96 -4.76
CA LEU A 162 -17.94 -3.06 -3.62
C LEU A 162 -17.98 -3.82 -2.28
N ASP A 163 -18.96 -4.70 -2.10
CA ASP A 163 -19.15 -5.46 -0.85
C ASP A 163 -17.99 -6.43 -0.59
N THR A 164 -17.52 -7.13 -1.64
CA THR A 164 -16.33 -7.98 -1.55
C THR A 164 -15.11 -7.16 -1.11
N THR A 165 -14.96 -5.95 -1.66
CA THR A 165 -13.84 -5.07 -1.32
C THR A 165 -13.94 -4.58 0.13
N ILE A 166 -15.11 -4.15 0.58
CA ILE A 166 -15.36 -3.69 1.94
C ILE A 166 -15.03 -4.79 2.94
N THR A 167 -15.61 -5.98 2.77
CA THR A 167 -15.39 -7.11 3.68
C THR A 167 -13.94 -7.55 3.70
N THR A 168 -13.29 -7.67 2.53
CA THR A 168 -11.89 -8.11 2.45
C THR A 168 -10.94 -7.10 3.08
N LEU A 169 -11.11 -5.81 2.79
CA LEU A 169 -10.27 -4.75 3.36
C LEU A 169 -10.59 -4.48 4.83
N GLY A 170 -11.83 -4.70 5.28
CA GLY A 170 -12.21 -4.64 6.69
C GLY A 170 -11.42 -5.65 7.51
N LYS A 171 -11.38 -6.92 7.07
CA LYS A 171 -10.58 -7.98 7.70
C LYS A 171 -9.08 -7.66 7.69
N ALA A 172 -8.55 -7.19 6.56
CA ALA A 172 -7.15 -6.80 6.42
C ALA A 172 -6.78 -5.65 7.39
N LEU A 173 -7.66 -4.68 7.55
CA LEU A 173 -7.47 -3.56 8.46
C LEU A 173 -7.52 -4.01 9.92
N ALA A 174 -8.47 -4.89 10.29
CA ALA A 174 -8.54 -5.49 11.62
C ALA A 174 -7.27 -6.28 11.98
N SER A 175 -6.72 -7.08 11.03
CA SER A 175 -5.44 -7.79 11.20
C SER A 175 -4.26 -6.84 11.42
N ALA A 176 -4.23 -5.70 10.70
CA ALA A 176 -3.21 -4.67 10.89
C ALA A 176 -3.33 -3.99 12.26
N TRP A 177 -4.55 -3.66 12.71
CA TRP A 177 -4.80 -3.07 14.03
C TRP A 177 -4.39 -4.00 15.16
N ALA A 178 -4.70 -5.30 15.06
CA ALA A 178 -4.28 -6.29 16.04
C ALA A 178 -2.76 -6.33 16.25
N ARG A 179 -1.99 -6.01 15.20
CA ARG A 179 -0.51 -5.90 15.24
C ARG A 179 0.00 -4.47 15.46
N ARG A 180 -0.92 -3.51 15.70
CA ARG A 180 -0.59 -2.08 15.88
C ARG A 180 0.15 -1.46 14.71
N ILE A 181 -0.12 -1.94 13.48
CA ILE A 181 0.45 -1.41 12.24
C ILE A 181 -0.58 -0.46 11.61
N PRO A 182 -0.24 0.83 11.45
CA PRO A 182 -1.17 1.80 10.87
C PRO A 182 -1.36 1.56 9.37
N VAL A 183 -2.61 1.56 8.92
CA VAL A 183 -2.99 1.66 7.51
C VAL A 183 -3.27 3.12 7.22
N ILE A 184 -2.35 3.79 6.53
CA ILE A 184 -2.39 5.24 6.33
C ILE A 184 -3.21 5.66 5.12
N ARG A 185 -3.65 4.70 4.29
CA ARG A 185 -4.52 4.94 3.14
C ARG A 185 -5.31 3.67 2.81
N LEU A 186 -6.62 3.82 2.60
CA LEU A 186 -7.56 2.71 2.32
C LEU A 186 -8.27 2.83 0.97
N SER A 187 -8.07 3.91 0.24
CA SER A 187 -8.63 4.16 -1.08
C SER A 187 -7.86 5.28 -1.76
N LEU A 188 -8.15 5.50 -3.04
CA LEU A 188 -7.67 6.69 -3.73
C LEU A 188 -8.38 7.93 -3.17
N ALA A 189 -7.66 9.06 -3.12
CA ALA A 189 -8.29 10.33 -2.81
C ALA A 189 -9.28 10.69 -3.93
N PRO A 190 -10.42 11.29 -3.62
CA PRO A 190 -11.30 11.81 -4.65
C PRO A 190 -10.57 12.90 -5.43
N GLU A 191 -10.32 12.65 -6.70
CA GLU A 191 -9.75 13.60 -7.65
C GLU A 191 -10.65 13.64 -8.87
N ARG A 192 -11.11 14.84 -9.25
CA ARG A 192 -12.10 15.00 -10.30
C ARG A 192 -11.67 14.35 -11.62
N GLU A 193 -10.43 14.55 -12.04
CA GLU A 193 -9.91 13.97 -13.28
C GLU A 193 -9.87 12.43 -13.24
N LEU A 194 -9.44 11.87 -12.11
CA LEU A 194 -9.49 10.42 -11.91
C LEU A 194 -10.94 9.94 -11.89
N ASP A 195 -11.79 10.66 -11.20
CA ASP A 195 -13.19 10.32 -11.05
C ASP A 195 -13.94 10.25 -12.38
N GLU A 196 -13.63 11.13 -13.31
CA GLU A 196 -14.19 11.15 -14.65
C GLU A 196 -13.64 10.03 -15.56
N SER A 197 -12.46 9.49 -15.26
CA SER A 197 -11.79 8.46 -16.05
C SER A 197 -12.02 7.02 -15.58
N VAL A 198 -12.60 6.81 -14.39
CA VAL A 198 -12.88 5.47 -13.86
C VAL A 198 -14.10 4.85 -14.54
N LEU A 199 -13.90 3.70 -15.20
CA LEU A 199 -14.94 2.94 -15.92
C LEU A 199 -15.61 1.89 -15.03
N ALA A 200 -14.86 1.23 -14.14
CA ALA A 200 -15.36 0.16 -13.27
C ALA A 200 -14.46 -0.04 -12.04
N GLY A 201 -14.99 -0.73 -11.04
CA GLY A 201 -14.29 -1.09 -9.81
C GLY A 201 -14.98 -0.58 -8.55
N PRO A 202 -14.48 -0.98 -7.37
CA PRO A 202 -15.09 -0.68 -6.08
C PRO A 202 -14.90 0.79 -5.74
N ARG A 203 -15.85 1.61 -6.12
CA ARG A 203 -15.80 3.06 -5.92
C ARG A 203 -16.93 3.53 -5.02
N HIS A 204 -16.56 4.26 -3.97
CA HIS A 204 -17.51 4.95 -3.10
C HIS A 204 -16.82 6.18 -2.48
N PRO A 205 -17.46 7.35 -2.41
CA PRO A 205 -16.86 8.57 -1.86
C PRO A 205 -16.36 8.42 -0.43
N ALA A 206 -17.03 7.61 0.37
CA ALA A 206 -16.67 7.30 1.76
C ALA A 206 -16.08 5.89 1.94
N LEU A 207 -15.47 5.29 0.90
CA LEU A 207 -14.99 3.90 0.95
C LEU A 207 -14.09 3.63 2.15
N GLY A 208 -13.13 4.52 2.42
CA GLY A 208 -12.24 4.37 3.56
C GLY A 208 -12.97 4.33 4.91
N ASN A 209 -14.01 5.15 5.09
CA ASN A 209 -14.82 5.16 6.33
C ASN A 209 -15.65 3.87 6.46
N ILE A 210 -16.23 3.38 5.36
CA ILE A 210 -17.02 2.13 5.35
C ILE A 210 -16.11 0.95 5.72
N ILE A 211 -14.91 0.86 5.13
CA ILE A 211 -13.92 -0.17 5.46
C ILE A 211 -13.50 -0.09 6.94
N GLN A 212 -13.34 1.11 7.49
CA GLN A 212 -13.03 1.27 8.92
C GLN A 212 -14.18 0.81 9.83
N SER A 213 -15.43 1.06 9.45
CA SER A 213 -16.61 0.58 10.16
C SER A 213 -16.68 -0.95 10.13
N GLU A 214 -16.43 -1.56 8.98
CA GLU A 214 -16.36 -3.02 8.81
C GLU A 214 -15.24 -3.63 9.67
N ALA A 215 -14.04 -3.03 9.67
CA ALA A 215 -12.94 -3.49 10.50
C ALA A 215 -13.24 -3.40 12.00
N LEU A 216 -13.94 -2.35 12.42
CA LEU A 216 -14.40 -2.22 13.81
C LEU A 216 -15.41 -3.31 14.16
N PHE A 217 -16.39 -3.55 13.28
CA PHE A 217 -17.37 -4.62 13.45
C PHE A 217 -16.68 -5.99 13.57
N GLU A 218 -15.77 -6.33 12.68
CA GLU A 218 -14.98 -7.57 12.72
C GLU A 218 -14.16 -7.70 14.02
N THR A 219 -13.58 -6.60 14.49
CA THR A 219 -12.80 -6.58 15.75
C THR A 219 -13.68 -6.85 16.95
N VAL A 220 -14.84 -6.20 17.00
CA VAL A 220 -15.83 -6.39 18.07
C VAL A 220 -16.38 -7.80 18.04
N ARG A 221 -16.81 -8.28 16.88
CA ARG A 221 -17.33 -9.65 16.69
C ARG A 221 -16.32 -10.70 17.16
N SER A 222 -15.06 -10.57 16.74
CA SER A 222 -13.97 -11.47 17.14
C SER A 222 -13.74 -11.43 18.67
N HIS A 223 -13.83 -10.26 19.28
CA HIS A 223 -13.69 -10.12 20.73
C HIS A 223 -14.83 -10.83 21.49
N PHE A 224 -16.07 -10.68 21.04
CA PHE A 224 -17.22 -11.36 21.64
C PHE A 224 -17.14 -12.88 21.46
N ALA A 225 -16.71 -13.36 20.29
CA ALA A 225 -16.51 -14.78 20.03
C ALA A 225 -15.46 -15.39 20.97
N LEU A 226 -14.30 -14.74 21.11
CA LEU A 226 -13.21 -15.23 21.95
C LEU A 226 -13.56 -15.26 23.46
N ASN A 227 -14.50 -14.44 23.88
CA ASN A 227 -14.96 -14.37 25.27
C ASN A 227 -16.26 -15.16 25.53
N GLY A 228 -16.76 -15.92 24.54
CA GLY A 228 -17.94 -16.77 24.69
C GLY A 228 -19.28 -16.00 24.77
N PHE A 229 -19.32 -14.76 24.30
CA PHE A 229 -20.54 -13.95 24.27
C PHE A 229 -21.37 -14.14 22.98
N LEU A 230 -20.82 -14.81 21.98
CA LEU A 230 -21.51 -15.17 20.74
C LEU A 230 -21.45 -16.70 20.55
N PRO A 231 -22.56 -17.34 20.14
CA PRO A 231 -22.54 -18.75 19.79
C PRO A 231 -21.69 -18.99 18.53
N PRO A 232 -21.07 -20.18 18.40
CA PRO A 232 -20.20 -20.51 17.26
C PRO A 232 -20.87 -20.38 15.89
N ASP A 233 -22.19 -20.53 15.83
CA ASP A 233 -22.99 -20.53 14.60
C ASP A 233 -23.34 -19.12 14.09
N GLU A 234 -23.01 -18.07 14.84
CA GLU A 234 -23.18 -16.66 14.46
C GLU A 234 -21.86 -15.98 14.07
N LEU A 235 -20.80 -16.76 13.86
CA LEU A 235 -19.47 -16.34 13.39
C LEU A 235 -19.38 -16.49 11.85
#